data_a90c36845a34846619009c339d04ce0d
#
_entry.id   a90c36845a34846619009c339d04ce0d
#
_cell.length_a   1.000
_cell.length_b   1.000
_cell.length_c   1.000
_cell.angle_alpha   90.00
_cell.angle_beta   90.00
_cell.angle_gamma   90.00
#
_symmetry.space_group_name_H-M   'P 1'
#
loop_
_entity.id
_entity.type
_entity.pdbx_description
1 polymer ?
#
loop_
_entity_poly.entity_id
_entity_poly.type
_entity_poly.pdbx_seq_one_letter_code
_entity_poly.pdbx_strand_id
1 'polypeptide(L)'
;VSRITKTTNLTVVVVSMLLILVVVNFLVARHLVWRIDLTESKIYTLSPSSKKMVENLKDIVTIKAYISQKLPPYLSTVRQDVEDLLKEYQAYAKGNLRVEFFDPADNDELKRKLMYDGVPPLNIQTVEKHTFEAMEAYFGMTINYEDRKETVPIIDPETLEYDLSAAIKKVSMPKPPEIRILANKDELDIDKEYQTFMKSVQKLYQASPIQIEKGQKIHESVDVL
;
A
#
# COMPACT_ATOMS: atom_id res chain seq x y z
N VAL A 1 -24.18 -10.49 64.20
CA VAL A 1 -24.22 -11.35 62.99
C VAL A 1 -24.35 -10.50 61.69
N SER A 2 -24.97 -9.28 61.74
CA SER A 2 -25.28 -8.52 60.49
C SER A 2 -24.14 -7.69 59.90
N ARG A 3 -23.01 -7.48 60.56
CA ARG A 3 -21.87 -6.72 60.03
C ARG A 3 -20.94 -7.58 59.19
N ILE A 4 -20.73 -8.84 59.54
CA ILE A 4 -19.83 -9.76 58.83
C ILE A 4 -20.40 -10.09 57.43
N THR A 5 -21.69 -10.33 57.33
CA THR A 5 -22.36 -10.64 56.04
C THR A 5 -22.33 -9.45 55.05
N LYS A 6 -22.39 -8.18 55.54
CA LYS A 6 -22.31 -7.01 54.69
C LYS A 6 -20.90 -6.82 54.13
N THR A 7 -19.86 -7.02 54.93
CA THR A 7 -18.46 -6.87 54.44
C THR A 7 -18.09 -8.01 53.48
N THR A 8 -18.54 -9.24 53.72
CA THR A 8 -18.31 -10.36 52.80
C THR A 8 -18.98 -10.11 51.44
N ASN A 9 -20.24 -9.61 51.44
CA ASN A 9 -20.93 -9.26 50.20
C ASN A 9 -20.24 -8.13 49.46
N LEU A 10 -19.73 -7.10 50.14
CA LEU A 10 -18.99 -6.00 49.52
C LEU A 10 -17.68 -6.50 48.88
N THR A 11 -16.94 -7.36 49.56
CA THR A 11 -15.69 -7.92 49.05
C THR A 11 -15.95 -8.79 47.82
N VAL A 12 -17.00 -9.60 47.82
CA VAL A 12 -17.39 -10.41 46.63
C VAL A 12 -17.76 -9.53 45.46
N VAL A 13 -18.51 -8.48 45.67
CA VAL A 13 -18.89 -7.52 44.62
C VAL A 13 -17.65 -6.81 44.02
N VAL A 14 -16.72 -6.36 44.87
CA VAL A 14 -15.48 -5.70 44.42
C VAL A 14 -14.60 -6.68 43.63
N VAL A 15 -14.43 -7.90 44.11
CA VAL A 15 -13.64 -8.93 43.39
C VAL A 15 -14.29 -9.31 42.07
N SER A 16 -15.61 -9.43 42.00
CA SER A 16 -16.33 -9.72 40.76
C SER A 16 -16.18 -8.56 39.76
N MET A 17 -16.25 -7.33 40.23
CA MET A 17 -16.09 -6.15 39.37
C MET A 17 -14.66 -6.07 38.79
N LEU A 18 -13.64 -6.34 39.59
CA LEU A 18 -12.25 -6.41 39.13
C LEU A 18 -12.05 -7.54 38.09
N LEU A 19 -12.65 -8.71 38.34
CA LEU A 19 -12.55 -9.84 37.44
C LEU A 19 -13.24 -9.55 36.09
N ILE A 20 -14.42 -8.93 36.11
CA ILE A 20 -15.11 -8.47 34.91
C ILE A 20 -14.24 -7.46 34.15
N LEU A 21 -13.63 -6.49 34.84
CA LEU A 21 -12.77 -5.48 34.24
C LEU A 21 -11.55 -6.10 33.56
N VAL A 22 -10.92 -7.11 34.17
CA VAL A 22 -9.80 -7.88 33.58
C VAL A 22 -10.25 -8.65 32.35
N VAL A 23 -11.40 -9.32 32.42
CA VAL A 23 -11.95 -10.08 31.29
C VAL A 23 -12.32 -9.17 30.13
N VAL A 24 -12.98 -8.05 30.42
CA VAL A 24 -13.33 -7.05 29.38
C VAL A 24 -12.07 -6.47 28.75
N ASN A 25 -11.07 -6.09 29.54
CA ASN A 25 -9.79 -5.60 29.02
C ASN A 25 -9.09 -6.63 28.15
N PHE A 26 -9.07 -7.89 28.58
CA PHE A 26 -8.49 -9.00 27.80
C PHE A 26 -9.25 -9.23 26.48
N LEU A 27 -10.59 -9.20 26.49
CA LEU A 27 -11.40 -9.35 25.28
C LEU A 27 -11.22 -8.19 24.33
N VAL A 28 -11.18 -6.95 24.86
CA VAL A 28 -10.91 -5.75 24.07
C VAL A 28 -9.52 -5.82 23.43
N ALA A 29 -8.49 -6.17 24.18
CA ALA A 29 -7.13 -6.31 23.67
C ALA A 29 -6.97 -7.39 22.60
N ARG A 30 -7.77 -8.47 22.70
CA ARG A 30 -7.67 -9.62 21.79
C ARG A 30 -8.59 -9.53 20.57
N HIS A 31 -9.76 -8.91 20.68
CA HIS A 31 -10.80 -8.94 19.64
C HIS A 31 -11.24 -7.57 19.11
N LEU A 32 -11.05 -6.50 19.87
CA LEU A 32 -11.42 -5.15 19.44
C LEU A 32 -10.17 -4.31 19.10
N VAL A 33 -9.53 -4.64 18.00
CA VAL A 33 -8.67 -3.66 17.32
C VAL A 33 -9.59 -2.72 16.50
N TRP A 34 -10.47 -2.01 17.19
CA TRP A 34 -11.17 -0.89 16.58
C TRP A 34 -10.18 0.28 16.50
N ARG A 35 -9.49 0.36 15.40
CA ARG A 35 -8.77 1.58 15.00
C ARG A 35 -9.83 2.56 14.48
N ILE A 36 -10.21 3.50 15.31
CA ILE A 36 -11.02 4.64 14.86
C ILE A 36 -10.02 5.66 14.31
N ASP A 37 -9.99 5.79 13.00
CA ASP A 37 -9.24 6.85 12.34
C ASP A 37 -10.01 8.15 12.53
N LEU A 38 -9.46 9.02 13.39
CA LEU A 38 -10.00 10.35 13.70
C LEU A 38 -9.38 11.44 12.81
N THR A 39 -8.56 11.07 11.83
CA THR A 39 -7.99 12.04 10.91
C THR A 39 -9.05 12.48 9.89
N GLU A 40 -9.05 13.77 9.57
CA GLU A 40 -9.99 14.39 8.62
C GLU A 40 -9.89 13.73 7.22
N SER A 41 -8.71 13.31 6.82
CA SER A 41 -8.40 12.71 5.53
C SER A 41 -8.49 11.19 5.49
N LYS A 42 -8.73 10.49 6.62
CA LYS A 42 -8.77 9.01 6.73
C LYS A 42 -7.60 8.30 6.03
N ILE A 43 -6.40 8.89 6.09
CA ILE A 43 -5.18 8.43 5.42
C ILE A 43 -4.78 7.02 5.86
N TYR A 44 -5.25 6.59 7.03
CA TYR A 44 -4.93 5.29 7.62
C TYR A 44 -6.02 4.23 7.42
N THR A 45 -7.05 4.53 6.62
CA THR A 45 -8.15 3.58 6.38
C THR A 45 -8.29 3.31 4.89
N LEU A 46 -8.10 2.06 4.49
CA LEU A 46 -8.26 1.65 3.10
C LEU A 46 -9.65 1.97 2.55
N SER A 47 -9.69 2.42 1.30
CA SER A 47 -10.94 2.61 0.56
C SER A 47 -11.72 1.29 0.43
N PRO A 48 -13.04 1.34 0.29
CA PRO A 48 -13.84 0.13 0.07
C PRO A 48 -13.41 -0.69 -1.16
N SER A 49 -12.89 -0.02 -2.18
CA SER A 49 -12.36 -0.67 -3.40
C SER A 49 -11.08 -1.45 -3.12
N SER A 50 -10.12 -0.86 -2.39
CA SER A 50 -8.87 -1.51 -2.01
C SER A 50 -9.13 -2.71 -1.09
N LYS A 51 -10.03 -2.57 -0.11
CA LYS A 51 -10.46 -3.68 0.77
C LYS A 51 -11.00 -4.83 -0.04
N LYS A 52 -12.00 -4.56 -0.90
CA LYS A 52 -12.62 -5.59 -1.74
C LYS A 52 -11.63 -6.26 -2.68
N MET A 53 -10.65 -5.51 -3.19
CA MET A 53 -9.62 -6.05 -4.07
C MET A 53 -8.75 -7.07 -3.34
N VAL A 54 -8.20 -6.74 -2.16
CA VAL A 54 -7.31 -7.65 -1.43
C VAL A 54 -8.04 -8.83 -0.79
N GLU A 55 -9.31 -8.65 -0.41
CA GLU A 55 -10.17 -9.76 0.06
C GLU A 55 -10.40 -10.84 -1.00
N ASN A 56 -10.31 -10.48 -2.27
CA ASN A 56 -10.55 -11.38 -3.40
C ASN A 56 -9.25 -11.90 -4.05
N LEU A 57 -8.10 -11.70 -3.43
CA LEU A 57 -6.84 -12.30 -3.89
C LEU A 57 -6.95 -13.83 -3.88
N LYS A 58 -6.59 -14.45 -5.00
CA LYS A 58 -6.69 -15.91 -5.18
C LYS A 58 -5.49 -16.66 -4.62
N ASP A 59 -4.33 -16.01 -4.58
CA ASP A 59 -3.08 -16.58 -4.10
C ASP A 59 -2.26 -15.49 -3.39
N ILE A 60 -1.13 -15.87 -2.82
CA ILE A 60 -0.30 -15.00 -1.97
C ILE A 60 0.42 -13.96 -2.82
N VAL A 61 0.13 -12.69 -2.54
CA VAL A 61 0.92 -11.54 -2.98
C VAL A 61 1.97 -11.24 -1.92
N THR A 62 3.23 -11.11 -2.32
CA THR A 62 4.32 -10.71 -1.42
C THR A 62 4.80 -9.31 -1.76
N ILE A 63 4.66 -8.39 -0.81
CA ILE A 63 5.18 -7.02 -0.87
C ILE A 63 6.51 -6.99 -0.14
N LYS A 64 7.56 -6.54 -0.82
CA LYS A 64 8.87 -6.29 -0.22
C LYS A 64 9.10 -4.78 -0.18
N ALA A 65 9.01 -4.22 1.02
CA ALA A 65 9.24 -2.79 1.25
C ALA A 65 10.72 -2.56 1.59
N TYR A 66 11.37 -1.73 0.82
CA TYR A 66 12.77 -1.35 0.98
C TYR A 66 12.84 0.06 1.54
N ILE A 67 13.00 0.15 2.85
CA ILE A 67 12.94 1.41 3.58
C ILE A 67 14.15 1.51 4.51
N SER A 68 15.00 2.51 4.28
CA SER A 68 16.14 2.78 5.13
C SER A 68 15.73 3.09 6.57
N GLN A 69 16.46 2.53 7.55
CA GLN A 69 16.17 2.79 8.97
C GLN A 69 16.63 4.18 9.40
N LYS A 70 17.78 4.62 8.88
CA LYS A 70 18.29 5.96 9.15
C LYS A 70 17.61 6.94 8.21
N LEU A 71 16.59 7.62 8.69
CA LEU A 71 15.85 8.64 7.96
C LEU A 71 15.80 9.92 8.79
N PRO A 72 15.74 11.10 8.13
CA PRO A 72 15.45 12.35 8.82
C PRO A 72 14.12 12.28 9.59
N PRO A 73 13.95 13.04 10.68
CA PRO A 73 12.74 12.98 11.52
C PRO A 73 11.42 13.10 10.75
N TYR A 74 11.36 13.95 9.73
CA TYR A 74 10.16 14.14 8.91
C TYR A 74 9.80 12.91 8.07
N LEU A 75 10.78 12.08 7.68
CA LEU A 75 10.54 10.84 6.95
C LEU A 75 10.28 9.64 7.87
N SER A 76 10.65 9.72 9.14
CA SER A 76 10.36 8.64 10.09
C SER A 76 8.86 8.48 10.35
N THR A 77 8.11 9.58 10.37
CA THR A 77 6.63 9.56 10.45
C THR A 77 6.04 8.92 9.21
N VAL A 78 6.53 9.31 8.02
CA VAL A 78 6.09 8.73 6.75
C VAL A 78 6.34 7.21 6.70
N ARG A 79 7.47 6.76 7.21
CA ARG A 79 7.76 5.33 7.33
C ARG A 79 6.70 4.61 8.17
N GLN A 80 6.34 5.18 9.33
CA GLN A 80 5.32 4.61 10.21
C GLN A 80 3.96 4.52 9.50
N ASP A 81 3.58 5.58 8.77
CA ASP A 81 2.33 5.63 8.01
C ASP A 81 2.27 4.53 6.94
N VAL A 82 3.39 4.31 6.22
CA VAL A 82 3.53 3.24 5.24
C VAL A 82 3.41 1.86 5.90
N GLU A 83 4.09 1.65 7.03
CA GLU A 83 4.02 0.39 7.76
C GLU A 83 2.58 0.10 8.23
N ASP A 84 1.87 1.10 8.70
CA ASP A 84 0.51 0.93 9.19
C ASP A 84 -0.49 0.69 8.05
N LEU A 85 -0.35 1.37 6.92
CA LEU A 85 -1.14 1.10 5.73
C LEU A 85 -0.92 -0.34 5.22
N LEU A 86 0.33 -0.80 5.14
CA LEU A 86 0.66 -2.16 4.71
C LEU A 86 0.09 -3.23 5.67
N LYS A 87 0.08 -2.98 6.99
CA LYS A 87 -0.58 -3.84 7.97
C LYS A 87 -2.09 -3.91 7.75
N GLU A 88 -2.71 -2.78 7.37
CA GLU A 88 -4.14 -2.76 7.07
C GLU A 88 -4.45 -3.60 5.82
N TYR A 89 -3.65 -3.48 4.76
CA TYR A 89 -3.75 -4.36 3.58
C TYR A 89 -3.67 -5.84 3.98
N GLN A 90 -2.71 -6.22 4.83
CA GLN A 90 -2.58 -7.60 5.32
C GLN A 90 -3.82 -8.07 6.10
N ALA A 91 -4.39 -7.20 6.94
CA ALA A 91 -5.56 -7.55 7.75
C ALA A 91 -6.78 -7.90 6.89
N TYR A 92 -7.00 -7.17 5.78
CA TYR A 92 -8.12 -7.44 4.87
C TYR A 92 -7.85 -8.57 3.87
N ALA A 93 -6.60 -8.91 3.61
CA ALA A 93 -6.24 -9.94 2.61
C ALA A 93 -6.44 -11.39 3.08
N LYS A 94 -6.92 -11.64 4.30
CA LYS A 94 -7.27 -12.98 4.82
C LYS A 94 -6.12 -14.01 4.70
N GLY A 95 -4.87 -13.56 4.79
CA GLY A 95 -3.68 -14.39 4.66
C GLY A 95 -3.06 -14.44 3.26
N ASN A 96 -3.72 -13.91 2.25
CA ASN A 96 -3.22 -13.87 0.87
C ASN A 96 -2.35 -12.64 0.55
N LEU A 97 -1.85 -11.94 1.57
CA LEU A 97 -0.88 -10.87 1.41
C LEU A 97 0.18 -10.94 2.50
N ARG A 98 1.44 -10.98 2.08
CA ARG A 98 2.61 -10.98 2.96
C ARG A 98 3.41 -9.70 2.76
N VAL A 99 3.85 -9.09 3.85
CA VAL A 99 4.72 -7.91 3.81
C VAL A 99 6.04 -8.24 4.47
N GLU A 100 7.12 -7.92 3.80
CA GLU A 100 8.51 -8.07 4.28
C GLU A 100 9.20 -6.71 4.19
N PHE A 101 9.93 -6.32 5.25
CA PHE A 101 10.67 -5.06 5.29
C PHE A 101 12.16 -5.33 5.22
N PHE A 102 12.86 -4.57 4.38
CA PHE A 102 14.30 -4.65 4.20
C PHE A 102 14.92 -3.27 4.35
N ASP A 103 16.08 -3.20 5.01
CA ASP A 103 16.94 -2.04 5.01
C ASP A 103 18.13 -2.29 4.07
N PRO A 104 18.25 -1.56 2.94
CA PRO A 104 19.36 -1.75 2.01
C PRO A 104 20.66 -1.05 2.44
N ALA A 105 20.65 -0.22 3.52
CA ALA A 105 21.74 0.71 3.85
C ALA A 105 23.12 0.05 3.87
N ASP A 106 23.24 -1.12 4.49
CA ASP A 106 24.51 -1.81 4.70
C ASP A 106 24.66 -3.07 3.80
N ASN A 107 23.88 -3.19 2.72
CA ASN A 107 23.90 -4.36 1.84
C ASN A 107 24.07 -3.97 0.35
N ASP A 108 25.32 -3.97 -0.11
CA ASP A 108 25.65 -3.56 -1.49
C ASP A 108 25.12 -4.52 -2.56
N GLU A 109 24.93 -5.80 -2.24
CA GLU A 109 24.31 -6.75 -3.16
C GLU A 109 22.81 -6.42 -3.34
N LEU A 110 22.13 -6.13 -2.24
CA LEU A 110 20.73 -5.71 -2.27
C LEU A 110 20.58 -4.38 -3.02
N LYS A 111 21.46 -3.40 -2.79
CA LYS A 111 21.43 -2.12 -3.52
C LYS A 111 21.54 -2.31 -5.04
N ARG A 112 22.48 -3.16 -5.49
CA ARG A 112 22.60 -3.49 -6.92
C ARG A 112 21.33 -4.14 -7.46
N LYS A 113 20.78 -5.09 -6.71
CA LYS A 113 19.51 -5.73 -7.10
C LYS A 113 18.37 -4.73 -7.22
N LEU A 114 18.24 -3.78 -6.28
CA LEU A 114 17.21 -2.77 -6.28
C LEU A 114 17.29 -1.85 -7.50
N MET A 115 18.49 -1.52 -7.98
CA MET A 115 18.65 -0.77 -9.22
C MET A 115 18.06 -1.53 -10.42
N TYR A 116 18.31 -2.85 -10.53
CA TYR A 116 17.71 -3.69 -11.56
C TYR A 116 16.19 -3.84 -11.39
N ASP A 117 15.72 -3.87 -10.15
CA ASP A 117 14.31 -3.99 -9.80
C ASP A 117 13.55 -2.67 -9.97
N GLY A 118 14.24 -1.59 -10.32
CA GLY A 118 13.64 -0.26 -10.55
C GLY A 118 13.33 0.50 -9.26
N VAL A 119 14.01 0.20 -8.15
CA VAL A 119 13.93 0.94 -6.89
C VAL A 119 15.24 1.74 -6.72
N PRO A 120 15.28 3.01 -7.17
CA PRO A 120 16.47 3.84 -7.07
C PRO A 120 16.69 4.36 -5.66
N PRO A 121 17.95 4.68 -5.27
CA PRO A 121 18.21 5.44 -4.05
C PRO A 121 17.69 6.87 -4.17
N LEU A 122 17.22 7.42 -3.06
CA LEU A 122 16.88 8.83 -2.91
C LEU A 122 18.07 9.56 -2.27
N ASN A 123 18.50 10.64 -2.91
CA ASN A 123 19.49 11.54 -2.33
C ASN A 123 18.77 12.55 -1.44
N ILE A 124 18.91 12.39 -0.13
CA ILE A 124 18.27 13.25 0.87
C ILE A 124 19.33 14.21 1.41
N GLN A 125 19.03 15.50 1.34
CA GLN A 125 19.85 16.53 1.97
C GLN A 125 19.26 16.89 3.33
N THR A 126 20.03 16.71 4.39
CA THR A 126 19.66 17.11 5.74
C THR A 126 20.57 18.22 6.23
N VAL A 127 19.99 19.13 7.01
CA VAL A 127 20.76 20.18 7.70
C VAL A 127 20.78 19.80 9.17
N GLU A 128 21.86 19.17 9.61
CA GLU A 128 22.11 18.94 11.04
C GLU A 128 23.19 19.89 11.55
N LYS A 129 22.87 20.62 12.62
CA LYS A 129 23.82 21.49 13.36
C LYS A 129 24.67 22.40 12.46
N HIS A 130 24.07 23.01 11.40
CA HIS A 130 24.73 23.88 10.42
C HIS A 130 25.62 23.16 9.38
N THR A 131 25.55 21.82 9.29
CA THR A 131 26.26 21.06 8.27
C THR A 131 25.24 20.46 7.30
N PHE A 132 25.51 20.58 6.00
CA PHE A 132 24.74 19.89 4.98
C PHE A 132 25.29 18.46 4.86
N GLU A 133 24.47 17.49 5.20
CA GLU A 133 24.80 16.09 4.98
C GLU A 133 23.92 15.54 3.87
N ALA A 134 24.54 14.97 2.84
CA ALA A 134 23.83 14.21 1.82
C ALA A 134 23.85 12.74 2.23
N MET A 135 22.70 12.11 2.28
CA MET A 135 22.59 10.69 2.55
C MET A 135 21.77 9.99 1.46
N GLU A 136 22.16 8.77 1.12
CA GLU A 136 21.35 7.89 0.29
C GLU A 136 20.36 7.13 1.18
N ALA A 137 19.10 7.16 0.80
CA ALA A 137 18.05 6.38 1.44
C ALA A 137 17.21 5.67 0.39
N TYR A 138 16.64 4.54 0.78
CA TYR A 138 15.69 3.80 -0.05
C TYR A 138 14.30 3.96 0.52
N PHE A 139 13.32 4.16 -0.36
CA PHE A 139 11.93 4.34 0.00
C PHE A 139 11.02 3.88 -1.15
N GLY A 140 11.03 2.58 -1.43
CA GLY A 140 10.30 1.96 -2.51
C GLY A 140 9.87 0.53 -2.17
N MET A 141 9.15 -0.13 -3.07
CA MET A 141 8.73 -1.50 -2.87
C MET A 141 8.59 -2.30 -4.15
N THR A 142 8.65 -3.62 -4.04
CA THR A 142 8.28 -4.55 -5.10
C THR A 142 7.11 -5.42 -4.65
N ILE A 143 6.21 -5.69 -5.57
CA ILE A 143 5.02 -6.51 -5.39
C ILE A 143 5.18 -7.75 -6.27
N ASN A 144 5.15 -8.93 -5.65
CA ASN A 144 5.40 -10.20 -6.32
C ASN A 144 4.17 -11.10 -6.21
N TYR A 145 3.79 -11.73 -7.32
CA TYR A 145 2.71 -12.70 -7.39
C TYR A 145 3.10 -13.79 -8.39
N GLU A 146 3.30 -15.01 -7.91
CA GLU A 146 3.90 -16.08 -8.70
C GLU A 146 5.25 -15.65 -9.32
N ASP A 147 5.39 -15.68 -10.63
CA ASP A 147 6.56 -15.26 -11.41
C ASP A 147 6.49 -13.79 -11.89
N ARG A 148 5.41 -13.08 -11.56
CA ARG A 148 5.18 -11.68 -11.95
C ARG A 148 5.61 -10.74 -10.85
N LYS A 149 6.16 -9.60 -11.27
CA LYS A 149 6.65 -8.56 -10.39
C LYS A 149 6.25 -7.18 -10.91
N GLU A 150 5.77 -6.35 -10.01
CA GLU A 150 5.57 -4.92 -10.21
C GLU A 150 6.40 -4.14 -9.20
N THR A 151 6.75 -2.91 -9.54
CA THR A 151 7.60 -2.06 -8.70
C THR A 151 6.92 -0.72 -8.47
N VAL A 152 6.94 -0.27 -7.22
CA VAL A 152 6.68 1.12 -6.84
C VAL A 152 8.05 1.74 -6.52
N PRO A 153 8.63 2.49 -7.45
CA PRO A 153 10.02 2.95 -7.36
C PRO A 153 10.28 3.84 -6.16
N ILE A 154 9.35 4.76 -5.90
CA ILE A 154 9.37 5.71 -4.80
C ILE A 154 8.00 5.71 -4.16
N ILE A 155 7.96 5.56 -2.84
CA ILE A 155 6.73 5.61 -2.06
C ILE A 155 6.39 7.08 -1.83
N ASP A 156 5.24 7.50 -2.34
CA ASP A 156 4.62 8.79 -2.03
C ASP A 156 3.42 8.52 -1.12
N PRO A 157 3.42 9.02 0.13
CA PRO A 157 2.34 8.78 1.08
C PRO A 157 0.96 9.22 0.57
N GLU A 158 0.91 10.30 -0.23
CA GLU A 158 -0.35 10.85 -0.74
C GLU A 158 -1.00 9.95 -1.79
N THR A 159 -0.20 9.21 -2.55
CA THR A 159 -0.68 8.32 -3.63
C THR A 159 -0.50 6.85 -3.33
N LEU A 160 0.08 6.49 -2.18
CA LEU A 160 0.49 5.12 -1.85
C LEU A 160 -0.64 4.10 -1.99
N GLU A 161 -1.82 4.39 -1.46
CA GLU A 161 -2.96 3.46 -1.57
C GLU A 161 -3.32 3.17 -3.02
N TYR A 162 -3.34 4.21 -3.85
CA TYR A 162 -3.62 4.08 -5.27
C TYR A 162 -2.52 3.27 -5.99
N ASP A 163 -1.26 3.66 -5.80
CA ASP A 163 -0.12 3.03 -6.49
C ASP A 163 0.04 1.56 -6.07
N LEU A 164 -0.15 1.26 -4.78
CA LEU A 164 -0.09 -0.10 -4.26
C LEU A 164 -1.26 -0.96 -4.77
N SER A 165 -2.48 -0.42 -4.72
CA SER A 165 -3.66 -1.13 -5.26
C SER A 165 -3.54 -1.38 -6.75
N ALA A 166 -3.03 -0.40 -7.51
CA ALA A 166 -2.76 -0.54 -8.93
C ALA A 166 -1.73 -1.66 -9.21
N ALA A 167 -0.63 -1.65 -8.47
CA ALA A 167 0.43 -2.66 -8.62
C ALA A 167 -0.04 -4.07 -8.23
N ILE A 168 -0.78 -4.22 -7.11
CA ILE A 168 -1.37 -5.50 -6.70
C ILE A 168 -2.35 -6.00 -7.77
N LYS A 169 -3.22 -5.13 -8.26
CA LYS A 169 -4.18 -5.48 -9.31
C LYS A 169 -3.47 -5.93 -10.58
N LYS A 170 -2.47 -5.19 -11.02
CA LYS A 170 -1.70 -5.48 -12.25
C LYS A 170 -0.96 -6.80 -12.14
N VAL A 171 -0.27 -7.07 -11.03
CA VAL A 171 0.49 -8.30 -10.83
C VAL A 171 -0.42 -9.52 -10.66
N SER A 172 -1.60 -9.37 -10.07
CA SER A 172 -2.56 -10.46 -9.84
C SER A 172 -3.44 -10.81 -11.05
N MET A 173 -3.50 -9.94 -12.07
CA MET A 173 -4.24 -10.21 -13.31
C MET A 173 -3.44 -11.11 -14.26
N PRO A 174 -4.03 -12.21 -14.77
CA PRO A 174 -3.35 -13.07 -15.74
C PRO A 174 -2.99 -12.34 -17.04
N LYS A 175 -3.87 -11.46 -17.48
CA LYS A 175 -3.70 -10.61 -18.66
C LYS A 175 -4.33 -9.25 -18.37
N PRO A 176 -3.55 -8.15 -18.37
CA PRO A 176 -4.13 -6.82 -18.24
C PRO A 176 -5.10 -6.56 -19.40
N PRO A 177 -6.27 -5.97 -19.17
CA PRO A 177 -7.19 -5.60 -20.23
C PRO A 177 -6.52 -4.66 -21.23
N GLU A 178 -6.77 -4.90 -22.52
CA GLU A 178 -6.25 -4.07 -23.60
C GLU A 178 -7.25 -2.93 -23.89
N ILE A 179 -6.81 -1.71 -23.69
CA ILE A 179 -7.59 -0.50 -23.97
C ILE A 179 -7.03 0.17 -25.22
N ARG A 180 -7.87 0.43 -26.20
CA ARG A 180 -7.54 1.20 -27.39
C ARG A 180 -8.22 2.55 -27.32
N ILE A 181 -7.45 3.62 -27.39
CA ILE A 181 -7.97 4.98 -27.35
C ILE A 181 -8.08 5.48 -28.79
N LEU A 182 -9.31 5.72 -29.21
CA LEU A 182 -9.58 6.20 -30.57
C LEU A 182 -9.03 7.63 -30.73
N ALA A 183 -8.15 7.82 -31.70
CA ALA A 183 -7.58 9.10 -32.09
C ALA A 183 -7.99 9.44 -33.51
N ASN A 184 -8.42 10.69 -33.75
CA ASN A 184 -8.70 11.18 -35.09
C ASN A 184 -7.40 11.62 -35.75
N LYS A 185 -7.24 11.32 -37.05
CA LYS A 185 -5.99 11.50 -37.83
C LYS A 185 -5.53 12.97 -37.91
N ASP A 186 -6.45 13.91 -37.73
CA ASP A 186 -6.21 15.33 -37.97
C ASP A 186 -6.17 16.18 -36.67
N GLU A 187 -6.43 15.63 -35.49
CA GLU A 187 -6.73 16.50 -34.35
C GLU A 187 -5.81 16.40 -33.14
N LEU A 188 -5.10 15.32 -32.86
CA LEU A 188 -4.42 15.23 -31.55
C LEU A 188 -3.17 14.35 -31.59
N ASP A 189 -2.04 14.94 -31.27
CA ASP A 189 -0.88 14.23 -30.75
C ASP A 189 -1.22 13.79 -29.31
N ILE A 190 -1.95 12.69 -29.19
CA ILE A 190 -2.42 12.12 -27.90
C ILE A 190 -1.26 11.99 -26.92
N ASP A 191 -0.05 11.69 -27.40
CA ASP A 191 1.13 11.54 -26.56
C ASP A 191 1.54 12.87 -25.90
N LYS A 192 1.30 14.00 -26.53
CA LYS A 192 1.63 15.33 -25.96
C LYS A 192 0.55 15.86 -25.03
N GLU A 193 -0.69 15.88 -25.49
CA GLU A 193 -1.77 16.54 -24.76
C GLU A 193 -2.33 15.68 -23.62
N TYR A 194 -2.28 14.35 -23.76
CA TYR A 194 -2.83 13.42 -22.79
C TYR A 194 -1.79 12.54 -22.08
N GLN A 195 -0.51 12.97 -22.04
CA GLN A 195 0.56 12.19 -21.40
C GLN A 195 0.24 11.78 -19.94
N THR A 196 -0.34 12.70 -19.16
CA THR A 196 -0.70 12.39 -17.76
C THR A 196 -1.82 11.37 -17.69
N PHE A 197 -2.85 11.53 -18.55
CA PHE A 197 -3.95 10.58 -18.64
C PHE A 197 -3.45 9.20 -19.10
N MET A 198 -2.67 9.15 -20.19
CA MET A 198 -2.10 7.92 -20.71
C MET A 198 -1.23 7.21 -19.68
N LYS A 199 -0.36 7.93 -18.97
CA LYS A 199 0.46 7.37 -17.88
C LYS A 199 -0.40 6.76 -16.78
N SER A 200 -1.49 7.41 -16.41
CA SER A 200 -2.41 6.89 -15.38
C SER A 200 -3.14 5.62 -15.84
N VAL A 201 -3.60 5.60 -17.09
CA VAL A 201 -4.26 4.42 -17.68
C VAL A 201 -3.27 3.27 -17.86
N GLN A 202 -2.05 3.55 -18.32
CA GLN A 202 -1.01 2.54 -18.52
C GLN A 202 -0.48 1.92 -17.21
N LYS A 203 -0.70 2.55 -16.08
CA LYS A 203 -0.42 1.91 -14.77
C LYS A 203 -1.26 0.64 -14.54
N LEU A 204 -2.46 0.57 -15.08
CA LEU A 204 -3.42 -0.52 -14.83
C LEU A 204 -3.72 -1.37 -16.06
N TYR A 205 -3.55 -0.81 -17.26
CA TYR A 205 -4.01 -1.40 -18.51
C TYR A 205 -2.95 -1.33 -19.59
N GLN A 206 -3.05 -2.22 -20.59
CA GLN A 206 -2.27 -2.07 -21.82
C GLN A 206 -3.01 -1.08 -22.72
N ALA A 207 -2.70 0.21 -22.59
CA ALA A 207 -3.35 1.26 -23.34
C ALA A 207 -2.47 1.77 -24.49
N SER A 208 -3.06 1.86 -25.69
CA SER A 208 -2.41 2.44 -26.86
C SER A 208 -3.41 3.18 -27.75
N PRO A 209 -2.97 4.25 -28.44
CA PRO A 209 -3.84 4.91 -29.39
C PRO A 209 -4.11 4.03 -30.62
N ILE A 210 -5.29 4.13 -31.15
CA ILE A 210 -5.67 3.52 -32.43
C ILE A 210 -6.29 4.55 -33.36
N GLN A 211 -5.90 4.50 -34.62
CA GLN A 211 -6.55 5.26 -35.68
C GLN A 211 -7.39 4.29 -36.51
N ILE A 212 -8.64 4.62 -36.75
CA ILE A 212 -9.56 3.80 -37.52
C ILE A 212 -9.84 4.49 -38.86
N GLU A 213 -9.51 3.82 -39.95
CA GLU A 213 -9.87 4.28 -41.28
C GLU A 213 -11.32 3.85 -41.62
N LYS A 214 -11.98 4.63 -42.47
CA LYS A 214 -13.39 4.38 -42.86
C LYS A 214 -13.54 2.96 -43.44
N GLY A 215 -14.31 2.13 -42.73
CA GLY A 215 -14.56 0.72 -43.12
C GLY A 215 -13.66 -0.32 -42.44
N GLN A 216 -12.69 0.10 -41.63
CA GLN A 216 -11.86 -0.81 -40.86
C GLN A 216 -12.63 -1.33 -39.64
N LYS A 217 -12.58 -2.66 -39.43
CA LYS A 217 -13.15 -3.27 -38.22
C LYS A 217 -12.14 -3.24 -37.07
N ILE A 218 -12.63 -2.97 -35.87
CA ILE A 218 -11.83 -3.08 -34.65
C ILE A 218 -11.51 -4.54 -34.40
N HIS A 219 -10.27 -4.84 -34.00
CA HIS A 219 -9.84 -6.19 -33.71
C HIS A 219 -10.55 -6.73 -32.45
N GLU A 220 -10.98 -8.01 -32.49
CA GLU A 220 -11.73 -8.67 -31.40
C GLU A 220 -10.97 -8.77 -30.07
N SER A 221 -9.65 -8.51 -30.07
CA SER A 221 -8.82 -8.53 -28.86
C SER A 221 -8.95 -7.27 -27.98
N VAL A 222 -9.73 -6.27 -28.40
CA VAL A 222 -9.93 -5.04 -27.63
C VAL A 222 -11.02 -5.25 -26.60
N ASP A 223 -10.66 -5.18 -25.32
CA ASP A 223 -11.61 -5.38 -24.21
C ASP A 223 -12.49 -4.15 -23.94
N VAL A 224 -11.95 -2.95 -24.19
CA VAL A 224 -12.65 -1.65 -24.02
C VAL A 224 -12.17 -0.67 -25.10
N LEU A 225 -13.11 0.10 -25.63
CA LEU A 225 -12.89 1.22 -26.54
C LEU A 225 -13.03 2.55 -25.83
#